data_fe010b13de8f2a2d4b3d86350813f1a5
#
_entry.id   fe010b13de8f2a2d4b3d86350813f1a5
#
_cell.length_a   1.000
_cell.length_b   1.000
_cell.length_c   1.000
_cell.angle_alpha   90.00
_cell.angle_beta   90.00
_cell.angle_gamma   90.00
#
_symmetry.space_group_name_H-M   'P 1'
#
loop_
_entity.id
_entity.type
_entity.pdbx_description
1 polymer ?
#
loop_
_entity_poly.entity_id
_entity_poly.type
_entity_poly.pdbx_seq_one_letter_code
_entity_poly.pdbx_strand_id
1 'polypeptide(L)'
;MLRFSVADHIFELAMGAMCRPVPCPRNFRPFVTTEEGEPLFRVRLDAEVEARADEPLQTFDYELQMGDCTLAIYADEYRLTIRSAGEATIVCPFVERGETAEYRTNLFAEGKQPNSVMFDHALCFAYSFAALPHKTLLIHSSVIEKDGRGVMCLGESGTGKSTHTQLWLDHIEGTTRLNDDGPVVRVLESGEVRVYGSPWSGKGAVYRAEWRPIAGFLRLSQAPENRIQKLGRIGAFGALLPSTLPTLQKEERTLDQICGALSEMIVSVPAYALACLPDAAAAHLSYTTIFGV
;
A
#
# COMPACT_ATOMS: atom_id res chain seq x y z
N MET A 1 2.73 6.13 -23.36
CA MET A 1 3.37 5.55 -22.17
C MET A 1 3.26 6.57 -21.05
N LEU A 2 2.80 6.16 -19.87
CA LEU A 2 2.76 6.99 -18.67
C LEU A 2 3.81 6.46 -17.70
N ARG A 3 4.56 7.35 -17.05
CA ARG A 3 5.54 7.01 -16.00
C ARG A 3 5.09 7.61 -14.70
N PHE A 4 5.28 6.85 -13.62
CA PHE A 4 4.94 7.24 -12.27
C PHE A 4 6.13 6.99 -11.35
N SER A 5 6.26 7.83 -10.31
CA SER A 5 7.23 7.64 -9.22
C SER A 5 6.48 7.57 -7.88
N VAL A 6 6.63 6.46 -7.17
CA VAL A 6 6.07 6.26 -5.83
C VAL A 6 7.18 5.70 -4.94
N ALA A 7 7.46 6.35 -3.82
CA ALA A 7 8.54 5.98 -2.91
C ALA A 7 9.91 5.82 -3.62
N ASP A 8 10.22 6.74 -4.55
CA ASP A 8 11.43 6.76 -5.39
C ASP A 8 11.56 5.50 -6.29
N HIS A 9 10.48 4.77 -6.52
CA HIS A 9 10.40 3.70 -7.50
C HIS A 9 9.62 4.16 -8.73
N ILE A 10 10.27 4.11 -9.89
CA ILE A 10 9.64 4.42 -11.16
C ILE A 10 8.95 3.17 -11.70
N PHE A 11 7.74 3.33 -12.22
CA PHE A 11 7.06 2.29 -12.98
C PHE A 11 6.32 2.86 -14.18
N GLU A 12 6.05 2.02 -15.15
CA GLU A 12 5.50 2.41 -16.43
C GLU A 12 4.18 1.71 -16.73
N LEU A 13 3.25 2.47 -17.32
CA LEU A 13 2.05 1.95 -17.94
C LEU A 13 2.19 2.06 -19.47
N ALA A 14 2.36 0.92 -20.13
CA ALA A 14 2.49 0.81 -21.56
C ALA A 14 1.17 0.38 -22.19
N MET A 15 0.79 1.06 -23.28
CA MET A 15 -0.38 0.69 -24.08
C MET A 15 0.00 -0.42 -25.05
N GLY A 16 -0.67 -1.56 -24.96
CA GLY A 16 -0.60 -2.61 -25.97
C GLY A 16 -1.43 -2.30 -27.24
N ALA A 17 -1.28 -3.12 -28.25
CA ALA A 17 -2.16 -3.08 -29.42
C ALA A 17 -3.61 -3.39 -29.00
N MET A 18 -4.59 -2.77 -29.65
CA MET A 18 -6.04 -2.99 -29.43
C MET A 18 -6.58 -2.56 -28.06
N CYS A 19 -5.84 -1.74 -27.32
CA CYS A 19 -6.33 -1.14 -26.07
C CYS A 19 -6.76 0.31 -26.28
N ARG A 20 -7.84 0.72 -25.63
CA ARG A 20 -8.28 2.14 -25.65
C ARG A 20 -7.27 3.00 -24.89
N PRO A 21 -7.06 4.27 -25.29
CA PRO A 21 -6.29 5.21 -24.50
C PRO A 21 -6.85 5.32 -23.08
N VAL A 22 -6.00 5.09 -22.08
CA VAL A 22 -6.36 5.22 -20.67
C VAL A 22 -5.94 6.62 -20.23
N PRO A 23 -6.89 7.48 -19.84
CA PRO A 23 -6.53 8.75 -19.22
C PRO A 23 -5.83 8.49 -17.88
N CYS A 24 -4.82 9.31 -17.57
CA CYS A 24 -4.17 9.22 -16.26
C CYS A 24 -5.20 9.37 -15.13
N PRO A 25 -5.39 8.37 -14.27
CA PRO A 25 -6.35 8.44 -13.18
C PRO A 25 -6.03 9.62 -12.24
N ARG A 26 -7.06 10.20 -11.64
CA ARG A 26 -6.92 11.41 -10.80
C ARG A 26 -5.93 11.22 -9.65
N ASN A 27 -5.98 10.06 -8.99
CA ASN A 27 -5.12 9.69 -7.87
C ASN A 27 -3.64 9.50 -8.27
N PHE A 28 -3.36 9.13 -9.52
CA PHE A 28 -2.00 8.98 -10.03
C PHE A 28 -1.37 10.27 -10.57
N ARG A 29 -2.16 11.31 -10.83
CA ARG A 29 -1.64 12.56 -11.40
C ARG A 29 -0.51 13.21 -10.61
N PRO A 30 -0.53 13.26 -9.26
CA PRO A 30 0.57 13.82 -8.49
C PRO A 30 1.88 13.01 -8.60
N PHE A 31 1.79 11.75 -9.02
CA PHE A 31 2.91 10.81 -9.11
C PHE A 31 3.47 10.66 -10.52
N VAL A 32 2.91 11.38 -11.52
CA VAL A 32 3.46 11.40 -12.88
C VAL A 32 4.87 12.00 -12.84
N THR A 33 5.82 11.31 -13.47
CA THR A 33 7.21 11.73 -13.53
C THR A 33 7.76 11.73 -14.94
N THR A 34 8.74 12.59 -15.17
CA THR A 34 9.59 12.62 -16.37
C THR A 34 11.02 12.17 -16.05
N GLU A 35 11.27 11.71 -14.83
CA GLU A 35 12.59 11.21 -14.44
C GLU A 35 13.04 10.08 -15.34
N GLU A 36 14.30 10.14 -15.76
CA GLU A 36 14.96 9.06 -16.50
C GLU A 36 15.43 7.98 -15.52
N GLY A 37 15.47 6.74 -15.98
CA GLY A 37 15.92 5.58 -15.20
C GLY A 37 15.17 4.32 -15.59
N GLU A 38 15.74 3.17 -15.24
CA GLU A 38 15.06 1.89 -15.43
C GLU A 38 13.84 1.80 -14.51
N PRO A 39 12.66 1.45 -15.04
CA PRO A 39 11.49 1.27 -14.22
C PRO A 39 11.62 -0.02 -13.39
N LEU A 40 11.15 0.03 -12.16
CA LEU A 40 11.05 -1.14 -11.28
C LEU A 40 10.17 -2.23 -11.92
N PHE A 41 9.12 -1.82 -12.62
CA PHE A 41 8.25 -2.71 -13.39
C PHE A 41 7.53 -1.96 -14.50
N ARG A 42 7.00 -2.71 -15.45
CA ARG A 42 6.10 -2.22 -16.52
C ARG A 42 4.77 -2.94 -16.45
N VAL A 43 3.68 -2.20 -16.53
CA VAL A 43 2.34 -2.76 -16.76
C VAL A 43 1.99 -2.57 -18.21
N ARG A 44 1.86 -3.67 -18.94
CA ARG A 44 1.42 -3.69 -20.33
C ARG A 44 -0.07 -4.00 -20.38
N LEU A 45 -0.82 -3.12 -21.01
CA LEU A 45 -2.21 -3.39 -21.32
C LEU A 45 -2.24 -4.30 -22.55
N ASP A 46 -2.72 -5.51 -22.36
CA ASP A 46 -2.73 -6.54 -23.41
C ASP A 46 -4.12 -7.18 -23.48
N ALA A 47 -4.76 -7.08 -24.65
CA ALA A 47 -6.09 -7.64 -24.86
C ALA A 47 -6.08 -9.19 -24.89
N GLU A 48 -4.94 -9.79 -25.20
CA GLU A 48 -4.77 -11.23 -25.42
C GLU A 48 -4.20 -11.98 -24.21
N VAL A 49 -4.39 -11.46 -23.01
CA VAL A 49 -4.00 -12.21 -21.81
C VAL A 49 -4.95 -13.37 -21.59
N GLU A 50 -4.49 -14.56 -21.96
CA GLU A 50 -5.26 -15.81 -21.86
C GLU A 50 -5.12 -16.47 -20.48
N ALA A 51 -6.10 -17.31 -20.14
CA ALA A 51 -5.99 -18.20 -19.02
C ALA A 51 -4.88 -19.26 -19.28
N ARG A 52 -4.14 -19.62 -18.23
CA ARG A 52 -3.17 -20.74 -18.32
C ARG A 52 -3.93 -22.07 -18.35
N ALA A 53 -3.34 -23.04 -19.04
CA ALA A 53 -3.88 -24.39 -19.15
C ALA A 53 -3.30 -25.33 -18.07
N ASP A 54 -2.15 -24.96 -17.48
CA ASP A 54 -1.48 -25.73 -16.42
C ASP A 54 -2.05 -25.38 -15.03
N GLU A 55 -1.94 -26.34 -14.11
CA GLU A 55 -2.41 -26.16 -12.74
C GLU A 55 -1.41 -25.29 -11.94
N PRO A 56 -1.90 -24.35 -11.12
CA PRO A 56 -1.05 -23.57 -10.24
C PRO A 56 -0.48 -24.42 -9.09
N LEU A 57 0.70 -24.06 -8.60
CA LEU A 57 1.30 -24.68 -7.41
C LEU A 57 0.45 -24.40 -6.17
N GLN A 58 -0.12 -23.21 -6.08
CA GLN A 58 -0.99 -22.78 -4.98
C GLN A 58 -2.04 -21.80 -5.50
N THR A 59 -3.19 -21.79 -4.84
CA THR A 59 -4.29 -20.83 -5.13
C THR A 59 -4.86 -20.30 -3.83
N PHE A 60 -5.07 -19.00 -3.79
CA PHE A 60 -5.67 -18.28 -2.66
C PHE A 60 -6.83 -17.43 -3.13
N ASP A 61 -8.01 -17.70 -2.58
CA ASP A 61 -9.21 -16.90 -2.82
C ASP A 61 -9.42 -15.92 -1.67
N TYR A 62 -9.86 -14.70 -2.00
CA TYR A 62 -10.24 -13.67 -1.04
C TYR A 62 -11.24 -12.72 -1.65
N GLU A 63 -12.11 -12.20 -0.80
CA GLU A 63 -13.12 -11.21 -1.19
C GLU A 63 -12.53 -9.80 -1.07
N LEU A 64 -12.72 -9.01 -2.11
CA LEU A 64 -12.55 -7.56 -2.07
C LEU A 64 -13.93 -6.90 -2.11
N GLN A 65 -14.02 -5.65 -1.66
CA GLN A 65 -15.28 -4.87 -1.73
C GLN A 65 -15.89 -4.78 -3.14
N MET A 66 -15.12 -5.12 -4.16
CA MET A 66 -15.47 -4.99 -5.58
C MET A 66 -15.69 -6.31 -6.29
N GLY A 67 -15.47 -7.42 -5.63
CA GLY A 67 -15.63 -8.76 -6.22
C GLY A 67 -14.62 -9.77 -5.68
N ASP A 68 -14.72 -10.98 -6.19
CA ASP A 68 -13.86 -12.08 -5.79
C ASP A 68 -12.48 -11.96 -6.44
N CYS A 69 -11.44 -12.22 -5.67
CA CYS A 69 -10.07 -12.26 -6.14
C CYS A 69 -9.48 -13.65 -5.93
N THR A 70 -8.73 -14.10 -6.93
CA THR A 70 -7.93 -15.31 -6.86
C THR A 70 -6.48 -14.97 -7.18
N LEU A 71 -5.56 -15.28 -6.25
CA LEU A 71 -4.12 -15.31 -6.51
C LEU A 71 -3.71 -16.75 -6.80
N ALA A 72 -3.28 -17.02 -8.01
CA ALA A 72 -2.67 -18.28 -8.42
C ALA A 72 -1.15 -18.11 -8.52
N ILE A 73 -0.40 -19.02 -7.90
CA ILE A 73 1.06 -19.06 -7.90
C ILE A 73 1.52 -20.22 -8.78
N TYR A 74 2.27 -19.91 -9.83
CA TYR A 74 2.93 -20.84 -10.73
C TYR A 74 4.44 -20.82 -10.47
N ALA A 75 5.17 -21.75 -11.05
CA ALA A 75 6.63 -21.80 -10.91
C ALA A 75 7.35 -20.57 -11.48
N ASP A 76 6.75 -19.91 -12.45
CA ASP A 76 7.30 -18.81 -13.23
C ASP A 76 6.46 -17.52 -13.16
N GLU A 77 5.29 -17.57 -12.52
CA GLU A 77 4.30 -16.49 -12.62
C GLU A 77 3.38 -16.41 -11.39
N TYR A 78 3.06 -15.18 -10.99
CA TYR A 78 1.90 -14.87 -10.12
C TYR A 78 0.76 -14.37 -10.98
N ARG A 79 -0.45 -14.85 -10.75
CA ARG A 79 -1.62 -14.45 -11.51
C ARG A 79 -2.74 -14.00 -10.57
N LEU A 80 -3.05 -12.71 -10.61
CA LEU A 80 -4.20 -12.16 -9.92
C LEU A 80 -5.39 -12.13 -10.88
N THR A 81 -6.47 -12.79 -10.49
CA THR A 81 -7.75 -12.72 -11.20
C THR A 81 -8.75 -11.97 -10.33
N ILE A 82 -9.35 -10.91 -10.87
CA ILE A 82 -10.42 -10.16 -10.20
C ILE A 82 -11.71 -10.41 -10.97
N ARG A 83 -12.76 -10.86 -10.29
CA ARG A 83 -14.09 -11.10 -10.85
C ARG A 83 -15.08 -10.17 -10.18
N SER A 84 -15.75 -9.34 -10.97
CA SER A 84 -16.85 -8.53 -10.53
C SER A 84 -18.18 -9.13 -11.02
N ALA A 85 -19.25 -8.92 -10.27
CA ALA A 85 -20.57 -9.45 -10.63
C ALA A 85 -21.00 -8.95 -12.02
N GLY A 86 -21.12 -9.87 -12.98
CA GLY A 86 -21.52 -9.58 -14.36
C GLY A 86 -20.44 -9.12 -15.31
N GLU A 87 -19.17 -9.02 -14.88
CA GLU A 87 -18.07 -8.56 -15.73
C GLU A 87 -16.98 -9.63 -15.98
N ALA A 88 -16.27 -9.45 -17.06
CA ALA A 88 -15.20 -10.35 -17.46
C ALA A 88 -14.03 -10.33 -16.48
N THR A 89 -13.48 -11.49 -16.26
CA THR A 89 -12.28 -11.75 -15.49
C THR A 89 -11.10 -10.88 -15.94
N ILE A 90 -10.46 -10.26 -14.97
CA ILE A 90 -9.24 -9.49 -15.18
C ILE A 90 -8.07 -10.33 -14.72
N VAL A 91 -7.10 -10.50 -15.58
CA VAL A 91 -5.88 -11.25 -15.29
C VAL A 91 -4.72 -10.26 -15.28
N CYS A 92 -3.97 -10.27 -14.18
CA CYS A 92 -2.75 -9.51 -14.04
C CYS A 92 -1.59 -10.51 -13.81
N PRO A 93 -1.04 -11.11 -14.88
CA PRO A 93 0.08 -12.01 -14.74
C PRO A 93 1.35 -11.25 -14.39
N PHE A 94 2.12 -11.80 -13.50
CA PHE A 94 3.47 -11.35 -13.17
C PHE A 94 4.47 -12.26 -13.86
N VAL A 95 5.29 -11.71 -14.73
CA VAL A 95 6.42 -12.41 -15.33
C VAL A 95 7.69 -11.66 -14.98
N GLU A 96 8.53 -12.27 -14.16
CA GLU A 96 9.86 -11.76 -13.89
C GLU A 96 10.73 -12.01 -15.13
N ARG A 97 11.13 -10.95 -15.83
CA ARG A 97 12.06 -11.03 -16.95
C ARG A 97 13.27 -10.15 -16.69
N GLY A 98 14.37 -10.77 -16.27
CA GLY A 98 15.61 -10.06 -15.96
C GLY A 98 15.45 -9.15 -14.73
N GLU A 99 15.98 -7.94 -14.79
CA GLU A 99 15.92 -6.96 -13.71
C GLU A 99 14.61 -6.17 -13.65
N THR A 100 13.83 -6.17 -14.75
CA THR A 100 12.57 -5.44 -14.84
C THR A 100 11.39 -6.41 -14.91
N ALA A 101 10.50 -6.32 -13.93
CA ALA A 101 9.25 -7.09 -13.93
C ALA A 101 8.27 -6.54 -14.99
N GLU A 102 7.70 -7.42 -15.81
CA GLU A 102 6.65 -7.09 -16.76
C GLU A 102 5.32 -7.71 -16.33
N TYR A 103 4.32 -6.85 -16.11
CA TYR A 103 2.96 -7.24 -15.80
C TYR A 103 2.08 -7.04 -17.01
N ARG A 104 1.16 -7.97 -17.26
CA ARG A 104 0.17 -7.83 -18.34
C ARG A 104 -1.23 -7.88 -17.76
N THR A 105 -2.11 -7.02 -18.26
CA THR A 105 -3.52 -7.01 -17.85
C THR A 105 -4.43 -6.75 -19.02
N ASN A 106 -5.56 -7.45 -19.06
CA ASN A 106 -6.59 -7.29 -20.07
C ASN A 106 -7.71 -6.31 -19.66
N LEU A 107 -7.48 -5.51 -18.64
CA LEU A 107 -8.44 -4.55 -18.07
C LEU A 107 -9.10 -3.63 -19.09
N PHE A 108 -8.34 -3.23 -20.12
CA PHE A 108 -8.77 -2.26 -21.14
C PHE A 108 -8.94 -2.88 -22.52
N ALA A 109 -9.09 -4.20 -22.58
CA ALA A 109 -9.40 -4.88 -23.83
C ALA A 109 -10.69 -4.32 -24.45
N GLU A 110 -10.79 -4.37 -25.76
CA GLU A 110 -11.97 -3.90 -26.47
C GLU A 110 -13.22 -4.66 -26.00
N GLY A 111 -14.31 -3.92 -25.77
CA GLY A 111 -15.56 -4.49 -25.21
C GLY A 111 -15.61 -4.58 -23.67
N LYS A 112 -14.49 -4.36 -22.96
CA LYS A 112 -14.47 -4.26 -21.50
C LYS A 112 -14.62 -2.81 -21.06
N GLN A 113 -15.41 -2.59 -20.00
CA GLN A 113 -15.50 -1.28 -19.35
C GLN A 113 -14.66 -1.35 -18.07
N PRO A 114 -13.47 -0.74 -18.05
CA PRO A 114 -12.62 -0.78 -16.88
C PRO A 114 -13.27 -0.03 -15.73
N ASN A 115 -13.43 -0.71 -14.61
CA ASN A 115 -13.71 -0.08 -13.35
C ASN A 115 -12.41 0.51 -12.81
N SER A 116 -12.40 1.82 -12.49
CA SER A 116 -11.23 2.51 -11.97
C SER A 116 -10.67 1.84 -10.71
N VAL A 117 -11.53 1.28 -9.89
CA VAL A 117 -11.17 0.59 -8.65
C VAL A 117 -10.39 -0.70 -8.94
N MET A 118 -10.79 -1.47 -9.95
CA MET A 118 -10.06 -2.66 -10.39
C MET A 118 -8.67 -2.31 -10.93
N PHE A 119 -8.56 -1.21 -11.66
CA PHE A 119 -7.27 -0.73 -12.15
C PHE A 119 -6.34 -0.33 -11.00
N ASP A 120 -6.87 0.40 -10.01
CA ASP A 120 -6.13 0.79 -8.82
C ASP A 120 -5.62 -0.44 -8.05
N HIS A 121 -6.44 -1.48 -7.91
CA HIS A 121 -6.03 -2.74 -7.27
C HIS A 121 -4.99 -3.51 -8.07
N ALA A 122 -5.13 -3.59 -9.39
CA ALA A 122 -4.14 -4.26 -10.24
C ALA A 122 -2.77 -3.57 -10.14
N LEU A 123 -2.74 -2.22 -10.17
CA LEU A 123 -1.50 -1.47 -9.99
C LEU A 123 -0.95 -1.56 -8.57
N CYS A 124 -1.81 -1.56 -7.55
CA CYS A 124 -1.43 -1.75 -6.16
C CYS A 124 -0.75 -3.10 -5.95
N PHE A 125 -1.33 -4.15 -6.51
CA PHE A 125 -0.78 -5.50 -6.49
C PHE A 125 0.58 -5.56 -7.20
N ALA A 126 0.65 -5.09 -8.44
CA ALA A 126 1.87 -5.06 -9.23
C ALA A 126 3.00 -4.33 -8.50
N TYR A 127 2.70 -3.12 -7.99
CA TYR A 127 3.64 -2.32 -7.22
C TYR A 127 4.14 -3.05 -5.96
N SER A 128 3.22 -3.64 -5.21
CA SER A 128 3.54 -4.28 -3.95
C SER A 128 4.47 -5.50 -4.12
N PHE A 129 4.27 -6.29 -5.17
CA PHE A 129 5.15 -7.40 -5.49
C PHE A 129 6.52 -6.92 -5.98
N ALA A 130 6.56 -5.95 -6.89
CA ALA A 130 7.81 -5.45 -7.44
C ALA A 130 8.65 -4.67 -6.41
N ALA A 131 8.02 -3.93 -5.50
CA ALA A 131 8.71 -3.09 -4.52
C ALA A 131 9.19 -3.87 -3.28
N LEU A 132 8.58 -5.02 -2.99
CA LEU A 132 8.87 -5.81 -1.79
C LEU A 132 10.35 -6.22 -1.66
N PRO A 133 11.05 -6.73 -2.71
CA PRO A 133 12.48 -7.04 -2.64
C PRO A 133 13.36 -5.82 -2.29
N HIS A 134 12.84 -4.61 -2.51
CA HIS A 134 13.51 -3.34 -2.18
C HIS A 134 13.10 -2.79 -0.81
N LYS A 135 12.62 -3.65 0.11
CA LYS A 135 12.18 -3.29 1.46
C LYS A 135 11.13 -2.16 1.47
N THR A 136 10.28 -2.18 0.47
CA THR A 136 9.22 -1.19 0.28
C THR A 136 7.86 -1.86 0.40
N LEU A 137 7.07 -1.43 1.39
CA LEU A 137 5.81 -2.05 1.78
C LEU A 137 4.67 -1.05 1.73
N LEU A 138 3.55 -1.45 1.17
CA LEU A 138 2.29 -0.77 1.37
C LEU A 138 1.72 -1.22 2.73
N ILE A 139 1.41 -0.28 3.60
CA ILE A 139 0.92 -0.53 4.96
C ILE A 139 -0.43 0.13 5.15
N HIS A 140 -1.46 -0.66 5.42
CA HIS A 140 -2.82 -0.16 5.69
C HIS A 140 -2.85 0.71 6.96
N SER A 141 -2.79 2.02 6.76
CA SER A 141 -2.71 3.01 7.83
C SER A 141 -3.18 4.40 7.37
N SER A 142 -3.50 5.26 8.33
CA SER A 142 -3.67 6.69 8.08
C SER A 142 -2.44 7.44 8.61
N VAL A 143 -1.89 8.37 7.83
CA VAL A 143 -0.65 9.07 8.17
C VAL A 143 -0.90 10.55 8.43
N ILE A 144 -0.54 10.97 9.64
CA ILE A 144 -0.52 12.34 10.09
C ILE A 144 0.90 12.88 9.96
N GLU A 145 1.02 14.09 9.47
CA GLU A 145 2.28 14.84 9.44
C GLU A 145 2.25 15.95 10.48
N LYS A 146 3.29 16.04 11.30
CA LYS A 146 3.54 17.12 12.25
C LYS A 146 5.04 17.39 12.34
N ASP A 147 5.42 18.65 12.24
CA ASP A 147 6.82 19.11 12.33
C ASP A 147 7.78 18.34 11.41
N GLY A 148 7.34 18.07 10.16
CA GLY A 148 8.11 17.37 9.14
C GLY A 148 8.29 15.86 9.37
N ARG A 149 7.57 15.26 10.33
CA ARG A 149 7.61 13.83 10.65
C ARG A 149 6.24 13.19 10.54
N GLY A 150 6.18 11.92 10.11
CA GLY A 150 4.94 11.16 9.96
C GLY A 150 4.62 10.30 11.19
N VAL A 151 3.36 10.27 11.61
CA VAL A 151 2.82 9.29 12.56
C VAL A 151 1.86 8.39 11.84
N MET A 152 2.09 7.08 11.88
CA MET A 152 1.28 6.08 11.18
C MET A 152 0.27 5.45 12.13
N CYS A 153 -1.01 5.77 11.96
CA CYS A 153 -2.11 5.18 12.72
C CYS A 153 -2.50 3.83 12.13
N LEU A 154 -2.25 2.76 12.88
CA LEU A 154 -2.50 1.37 12.52
C LEU A 154 -3.77 0.84 13.21
N GLY A 155 -4.41 -0.14 12.64
CA GLY A 155 -5.56 -0.82 13.22
C GLY A 155 -6.45 -1.44 12.16
N GLU A 156 -7.30 -2.36 12.54
CA GLU A 156 -8.28 -2.99 11.65
C GLU A 156 -9.28 -1.98 11.10
N SER A 157 -10.06 -2.38 10.11
CA SER A 157 -11.16 -1.54 9.62
C SER A 157 -12.13 -1.25 10.77
N GLY A 158 -12.54 0.01 10.91
CA GLY A 158 -13.48 0.42 11.97
C GLY A 158 -12.85 0.70 13.34
N THR A 159 -11.56 0.53 13.55
CA THR A 159 -10.89 0.84 14.84
C THR A 159 -10.82 2.33 15.17
N GLY A 160 -11.10 3.22 14.21
CA GLY A 160 -11.08 4.66 14.42
C GLY A 160 -9.83 5.38 13.89
N LYS A 161 -9.04 4.77 12.98
CA LYS A 161 -7.86 5.43 12.38
C LYS A 161 -8.17 6.82 11.82
N SER A 162 -9.14 6.92 10.94
CA SER A 162 -9.53 8.21 10.32
C SER A 162 -10.12 9.19 11.35
N THR A 163 -10.82 8.69 12.37
CA THR A 163 -11.32 9.51 13.49
C THR A 163 -10.16 10.10 14.28
N HIS A 164 -9.19 9.27 14.67
CA HIS A 164 -8.03 9.73 15.43
C HIS A 164 -7.16 10.72 14.64
N THR A 165 -6.98 10.45 13.35
CA THR A 165 -6.31 11.39 12.44
C THR A 165 -7.04 12.72 12.36
N GLN A 166 -8.38 12.70 12.30
CA GLN A 166 -9.18 13.92 12.28
C GLN A 166 -9.05 14.70 13.60
N LEU A 167 -9.02 14.01 14.74
CA LEU A 167 -8.79 14.67 16.05
C LEU A 167 -7.43 15.37 16.12
N TRP A 168 -6.38 14.81 15.50
CA TRP A 168 -5.10 15.50 15.40
C TRP A 168 -5.20 16.77 14.55
N LEU A 169 -5.90 16.71 13.41
CA LEU A 169 -6.10 17.88 12.53
C LEU A 169 -6.88 18.99 13.24
N ASP A 170 -7.85 18.62 14.09
CA ASP A 170 -8.74 19.55 14.75
C ASP A 170 -8.12 20.21 16.00
N HIS A 171 -7.21 19.48 16.70
CA HIS A 171 -6.75 19.88 18.04
C HIS A 171 -5.24 20.09 18.16
N ILE A 172 -4.44 19.74 17.16
CA ILE A 172 -2.99 19.92 17.17
C ILE A 172 -2.59 20.80 15.99
N GLU A 173 -2.28 22.05 16.31
CA GLU A 173 -1.94 23.08 15.32
C GLU A 173 -0.79 22.63 14.40
N GLY A 174 -0.87 22.94 13.11
CA GLY A 174 0.14 22.61 12.12
C GLY A 174 0.20 21.14 11.72
N THR A 175 -0.82 20.34 12.09
CA THR A 175 -0.97 18.97 11.62
C THR A 175 -1.58 18.94 10.23
N THR A 176 -1.07 18.05 9.37
CA THR A 176 -1.65 17.75 8.05
C THR A 176 -1.76 16.24 7.83
N ARG A 177 -2.52 15.82 6.82
CA ARG A 177 -2.62 14.41 6.43
C ARG A 177 -1.73 14.15 5.23
N LEU A 178 -0.87 13.13 5.31
CA LEU A 178 -0.01 12.72 4.20
C LEU A 178 -0.70 11.69 3.30
N ASN A 179 -1.34 10.69 3.90
CA ASN A 179 -2.10 9.66 3.20
C ASN A 179 -3.17 9.07 4.12
N ASP A 180 -4.22 8.47 3.54
CA ASP A 180 -5.27 7.80 4.30
C ASP A 180 -5.61 6.49 3.59
N ASP A 181 -5.14 5.37 4.10
CA ASP A 181 -5.39 3.99 3.71
C ASP A 181 -4.16 3.20 3.23
N GLY A 182 -3.45 3.67 2.21
CA GLY A 182 -2.38 2.91 1.58
C GLY A 182 -1.05 3.66 1.41
N PRO A 183 -0.48 4.29 2.45
CA PRO A 183 0.87 4.85 2.37
C PRO A 183 1.90 3.78 2.11
N VAL A 184 3.01 4.18 1.51
CA VAL A 184 4.15 3.30 1.26
C VAL A 184 5.25 3.60 2.27
N VAL A 185 5.82 2.56 2.88
CA VAL A 185 6.97 2.65 3.77
C VAL A 185 8.16 1.99 3.12
N ARG A 186 9.30 2.66 3.13
CA ARG A 186 10.55 2.16 2.58
C ARG A 186 11.68 2.25 3.60
N VAL A 187 12.44 1.17 3.70
CA VAL A 187 13.72 1.16 4.42
C VAL A 187 14.83 1.41 3.39
N LEU A 188 15.52 2.53 3.55
CA LEU A 188 16.63 2.90 2.67
C LEU A 188 17.89 2.11 3.01
N GLU A 189 18.86 2.08 2.11
CA GLU A 189 20.16 1.45 2.34
C GLU A 189 20.91 2.05 3.55
N SER A 190 20.66 3.32 3.84
CA SER A 190 21.18 4.01 5.03
C SER A 190 20.58 3.51 6.35
N GLY A 191 19.51 2.69 6.30
CA GLY A 191 18.71 2.29 7.46
C GLY A 191 17.63 3.33 7.86
N GLU A 192 17.54 4.47 7.15
CA GLU A 192 16.45 5.43 7.35
C GLU A 192 15.13 4.83 6.90
N VAL A 193 14.06 5.02 7.70
CA VAL A 193 12.71 4.56 7.39
C VAL A 193 11.85 5.76 7.05
N ARG A 194 11.30 5.77 5.84
CA ARG A 194 10.45 6.84 5.34
C ARG A 194 9.04 6.35 5.07
N VAL A 195 8.05 7.19 5.33
CA VAL A 195 6.68 7.03 4.86
C VAL A 195 6.43 7.99 3.71
N TYR A 196 5.84 7.47 2.66
CA TYR A 196 5.48 8.20 1.44
C TYR A 196 3.97 8.23 1.27
N GLY A 197 3.46 9.36 0.78
CA GLY A 197 2.13 9.37 0.20
C GLY A 197 2.09 8.50 -1.06
N SER A 198 0.91 8.05 -1.42
CA SER A 198 0.71 7.12 -2.53
C SER A 198 -0.58 7.44 -3.30
N PRO A 199 -0.76 6.88 -4.50
CA PRO A 199 -2.03 6.98 -5.21
C PRO A 199 -3.15 6.16 -4.56
N TRP A 200 -2.81 5.24 -3.64
CA TRP A 200 -3.76 4.38 -2.94
C TRP A 200 -4.20 5.04 -1.64
N SER A 201 -5.28 5.79 -1.71
CA SER A 201 -5.87 6.48 -0.57
C SER A 201 -7.36 6.15 -0.50
N GLY A 202 -7.86 5.92 0.70
CA GLY A 202 -9.24 5.61 0.94
C GLY A 202 -10.20 6.80 0.71
N LYS A 203 -11.28 6.85 1.46
CA LYS A 203 -12.34 7.86 1.31
C LYS A 203 -11.84 9.31 1.46
N GLY A 204 -10.72 9.52 2.13
CA GLY A 204 -10.11 10.84 2.32
C GLY A 204 -9.53 11.45 1.05
N ALA A 205 -9.29 10.67 0.01
CA ALA A 205 -8.76 11.09 -1.30
C ALA A 205 -7.53 12.01 -1.20
N VAL A 206 -6.60 11.68 -0.30
CA VAL A 206 -5.36 12.43 -0.06
C VAL A 206 -4.24 11.81 -0.90
N TYR A 207 -3.82 12.51 -1.95
CA TYR A 207 -2.80 12.04 -2.91
C TYR A 207 -1.64 13.03 -2.94
N ARG A 208 -0.62 12.79 -2.09
CA ARG A 208 0.57 13.66 -1.98
C ARG A 208 1.81 12.86 -2.37
N ALA A 209 2.55 13.32 -3.38
CA ALA A 209 3.84 12.74 -3.80
C ALA A 209 4.97 13.31 -2.93
N GLU A 210 4.89 13.09 -1.64
CA GLU A 210 5.81 13.58 -0.62
C GLU A 210 6.18 12.44 0.35
N TRP A 211 7.27 12.61 1.08
CA TRP A 211 7.69 11.68 2.11
C TRP A 211 8.04 12.39 3.43
N ARG A 212 8.03 11.61 4.52
CA ARG A 212 8.47 12.06 5.85
C ARG A 212 9.23 10.95 6.55
N PRO A 213 10.23 11.26 7.38
CA PRO A 213 10.75 10.31 8.35
C PRO A 213 9.63 9.97 9.34
N ILE A 214 9.60 8.73 9.81
CA ILE A 214 8.52 8.26 10.69
C ILE A 214 8.87 8.58 12.14
N ALA A 215 8.00 9.32 12.83
CA ALA A 215 8.10 9.60 14.27
C ALA A 215 7.66 8.41 15.13
N GLY A 216 6.69 7.63 14.65
CA GLY A 216 6.20 6.45 15.35
C GLY A 216 5.07 5.73 14.65
N PHE A 217 4.94 4.45 14.95
CA PHE A 217 3.78 3.63 14.63
C PHE A 217 2.82 3.64 15.82
N LEU A 218 1.53 3.88 15.57
CA LEU A 218 0.51 4.02 16.60
C LEU A 218 -0.62 3.01 16.36
N ARG A 219 -0.59 1.87 17.04
CA ARG A 219 -1.67 0.88 16.99
C ARG A 219 -2.85 1.33 17.84
N LEU A 220 -3.99 1.54 17.19
CA LEU A 220 -5.23 1.99 17.84
C LEU A 220 -6.10 0.83 18.28
N SER A 221 -6.76 0.99 19.43
CA SER A 221 -7.88 0.17 19.87
C SER A 221 -8.89 1.03 20.63
N GLN A 222 -10.17 0.68 20.53
CA GLN A 222 -11.23 1.36 21.28
C GLN A 222 -11.20 0.91 22.75
N ALA A 223 -11.32 1.85 23.68
CA ALA A 223 -11.32 1.59 25.12
C ALA A 223 -12.13 2.66 25.86
N PRO A 224 -12.58 2.37 27.09
CA PRO A 224 -13.33 3.33 27.90
C PRO A 224 -12.46 4.44 28.52
N GLU A 225 -11.15 4.37 28.38
CA GLU A 225 -10.18 5.35 28.86
C GLU A 225 -8.99 5.48 27.92
N ASN A 226 -8.33 6.64 27.94
CA ASN A 226 -7.15 6.90 27.12
C ASN A 226 -5.89 6.41 27.80
N ARG A 227 -5.20 5.44 27.19
CA ARG A 227 -3.92 4.93 27.68
C ARG A 227 -3.00 4.60 26.53
N ILE A 228 -1.77 5.11 26.57
CA ILE A 228 -0.72 4.81 25.60
C ILE A 228 0.42 4.03 26.26
N GLN A 229 0.96 3.09 25.52
CA GLN A 229 2.09 2.28 25.94
C GLN A 229 3.09 2.14 24.80
N LYS A 230 4.39 2.35 25.07
CA LYS A 230 5.44 2.01 24.12
C LYS A 230 5.58 0.49 24.01
N LEU A 231 5.62 -0.01 22.80
CA LEU A 231 5.73 -1.45 22.52
C LEU A 231 7.20 -1.88 22.47
N GLY A 232 7.49 -3.07 22.98
CA GLY A 232 8.73 -3.76 22.69
C GLY A 232 8.72 -4.34 21.27
N ARG A 233 9.85 -4.87 20.79
CA ARG A 233 10.03 -5.34 19.41
C ARG A 233 8.95 -6.35 18.96
N ILE A 234 8.64 -7.34 19.80
CA ILE A 234 7.61 -8.35 19.48
C ILE A 234 6.23 -7.69 19.33
N GLY A 235 5.88 -6.79 20.26
CA GLY A 235 4.61 -6.06 20.19
C GLY A 235 4.53 -5.13 18.98
N ALA A 236 5.64 -4.45 18.61
CA ALA A 236 5.73 -3.62 17.44
C ALA A 236 5.55 -4.44 16.14
N PHE A 237 6.20 -5.59 16.05
CA PHE A 237 6.04 -6.52 14.93
C PHE A 237 4.58 -6.99 14.80
N GLY A 238 3.96 -7.41 15.92
CA GLY A 238 2.56 -7.82 15.95
C GLY A 238 1.56 -6.71 15.65
N ALA A 239 1.96 -5.43 15.86
CA ALA A 239 1.15 -4.27 15.47
C ALA A 239 1.22 -3.97 13.97
N LEU A 240 2.36 -4.21 13.32
CA LEU A 240 2.61 -3.87 11.92
C LEU A 240 2.21 -4.98 10.93
N LEU A 241 2.55 -6.23 11.22
CA LEU A 241 2.32 -7.35 10.30
C LEU A 241 0.87 -7.45 9.82
N PRO A 242 -0.17 -7.33 10.66
CA PRO A 242 -1.57 -7.38 10.19
C PRO A 242 -1.96 -6.22 9.27
N SER A 243 -1.16 -5.16 9.23
CA SER A 243 -1.40 -3.99 8.38
C SER A 243 -0.70 -4.08 7.03
N THR A 244 0.09 -5.12 6.77
CA THR A 244 0.65 -5.39 5.44
C THR A 244 -0.38 -6.11 4.56
N LEU A 245 -0.16 -6.14 3.24
CA LEU A 245 -1.11 -6.74 2.31
C LEU A 245 -1.28 -8.24 2.59
N PRO A 246 -2.50 -8.74 2.87
CA PRO A 246 -2.75 -10.14 3.16
C PRO A 246 -2.33 -11.08 2.03
N THR A 247 -2.42 -10.61 0.78
CA THR A 247 -2.04 -11.35 -0.42
C THR A 247 -0.56 -11.77 -0.40
N LEU A 248 0.32 -10.85 0.03
CA LEU A 248 1.75 -11.10 0.12
C LEU A 248 2.14 -11.99 1.29
N GLN A 249 1.27 -12.14 2.30
CA GLN A 249 1.52 -13.00 3.46
C GLN A 249 1.25 -14.49 3.19
N LYS A 250 0.72 -14.82 2.01
CA LYS A 250 0.29 -16.20 1.68
C LYS A 250 1.43 -17.09 1.20
N GLU A 251 2.47 -16.52 0.63
CA GLU A 251 3.64 -17.26 0.16
C GLU A 251 4.83 -17.06 1.11
N GLU A 252 5.57 -18.14 1.38
CA GLU A 252 6.71 -18.12 2.30
C GLU A 252 7.78 -17.09 1.91
N ARG A 253 8.13 -17.01 0.63
CA ARG A 253 9.15 -16.06 0.13
C ARG A 253 8.76 -14.60 0.36
N THR A 254 7.53 -14.24 0.03
CA THR A 254 7.05 -12.86 0.23
C THR A 254 6.83 -12.54 1.70
N LEU A 255 6.39 -13.51 2.50
CA LEU A 255 6.28 -13.38 3.95
C LEU A 255 7.63 -13.14 4.60
N ASP A 256 8.67 -13.88 4.21
CA ASP A 256 10.04 -13.67 4.71
C ASP A 256 10.57 -12.28 4.39
N GLN A 257 10.33 -11.78 3.18
CA GLN A 257 10.69 -10.41 2.78
C GLN A 257 9.95 -9.36 3.61
N ILE A 258 8.65 -9.55 3.85
CA ILE A 258 7.86 -8.69 4.76
C ILE A 258 8.46 -8.70 6.16
N CYS A 259 8.70 -9.88 6.72
CA CYS A 259 9.27 -10.03 8.06
C CYS A 259 10.63 -9.37 8.18
N GLY A 260 11.50 -9.50 7.17
CA GLY A 260 12.78 -8.83 7.10
C GLY A 260 12.65 -7.31 7.13
N ALA A 261 11.83 -6.74 6.26
CA ALA A 261 11.60 -5.29 6.18
C ALA A 261 10.99 -4.74 7.49
N LEU A 262 9.96 -5.40 8.04
CA LEU A 262 9.36 -5.00 9.32
C LEU A 262 10.36 -5.06 10.47
N SER A 263 11.24 -6.06 10.50
CA SER A 263 12.28 -6.19 11.53
C SER A 263 13.25 -5.02 11.52
N GLU A 264 13.64 -4.52 10.34
CA GLU A 264 14.47 -3.33 10.20
C GLU A 264 13.70 -2.06 10.62
N MET A 265 12.44 -1.92 10.21
CA MET A 265 11.61 -0.77 10.58
C MET A 265 11.47 -0.60 12.09
N ILE A 266 11.20 -1.67 12.83
CA ILE A 266 10.99 -1.61 14.29
C ILE A 266 12.27 -1.41 15.11
N VAL A 267 13.44 -1.55 14.49
CA VAL A 267 14.72 -1.20 15.13
C VAL A 267 14.89 0.32 15.17
N SER A 268 14.49 1.00 14.10
CA SER A 268 14.73 2.45 13.91
C SER A 268 13.55 3.31 14.35
N VAL A 269 12.32 2.79 14.30
CA VAL A 269 11.09 3.55 14.54
C VAL A 269 10.35 3.00 15.76
N PRO A 270 10.05 3.83 16.76
CA PRO A 270 9.27 3.38 17.93
C PRO A 270 7.82 3.06 17.56
N ALA A 271 7.24 2.09 18.25
CA ALA A 271 5.84 1.74 18.12
C ALA A 271 5.12 1.86 19.45
N TYR A 272 3.85 2.23 19.40
CA TYR A 272 2.99 2.46 20.53
C TYR A 272 1.63 1.78 20.34
N ALA A 273 1.03 1.33 21.43
CA ALA A 273 -0.36 0.93 21.49
C ALA A 273 -1.15 2.03 22.20
N LEU A 274 -2.19 2.55 21.55
CA LEU A 274 -3.12 3.52 22.11
C LEU A 274 -4.51 2.89 22.23
N ALA A 275 -4.91 2.63 23.45
CA ALA A 275 -6.29 2.31 23.80
C ALA A 275 -6.99 3.64 24.11
N CYS A 276 -8.07 3.98 23.39
CA CYS A 276 -8.59 5.34 23.49
C CYS A 276 -10.09 5.49 23.22
N LEU A 277 -10.60 6.60 23.76
CA LEU A 277 -11.85 7.23 23.34
C LEU A 277 -11.65 8.08 22.09
N PRO A 278 -12.70 8.38 21.31
CA PRO A 278 -12.63 9.28 20.18
C PRO A 278 -12.74 10.76 20.63
N ASP A 279 -11.75 11.25 21.39
CA ASP A 279 -11.73 12.59 21.96
C ASP A 279 -10.40 13.33 21.78
N ALA A 280 -10.40 14.64 22.04
CA ALA A 280 -9.22 15.49 21.95
C ALA A 280 -8.09 15.04 22.89
N ALA A 281 -8.42 14.48 24.08
CA ALA A 281 -7.43 14.04 25.04
C ALA A 281 -6.60 12.86 24.48
N ALA A 282 -7.21 11.96 23.69
CA ALA A 282 -6.50 10.89 23.00
C ALA A 282 -5.48 11.43 21.97
N ALA A 283 -5.87 12.47 21.22
CA ALA A 283 -4.97 13.11 20.25
C ALA A 283 -3.78 13.77 20.97
N HIS A 284 -4.02 14.55 22.02
CA HIS A 284 -2.96 15.18 22.81
C HIS A 284 -2.06 14.14 23.49
N LEU A 285 -2.62 13.06 24.05
CA LEU A 285 -1.85 11.99 24.67
C LEU A 285 -0.89 11.33 23.70
N SER A 286 -1.34 11.01 22.49
CA SER A 286 -0.48 10.41 21.46
C SER A 286 0.56 11.40 20.96
N TYR A 287 0.18 12.68 20.75
CA TYR A 287 1.11 13.73 20.33
C TYR A 287 2.24 13.93 21.34
N THR A 288 1.89 14.21 22.60
CA THR A 288 2.90 14.47 23.65
C THR A 288 3.82 13.27 23.85
N THR A 289 3.28 12.05 23.81
CA THR A 289 4.08 10.82 23.98
C THR A 289 5.05 10.60 22.82
N ILE A 290 4.61 10.79 21.57
CA ILE A 290 5.44 10.49 20.39
C ILE A 290 6.49 11.59 20.16
N PHE A 291 6.15 12.86 20.42
CA PHE A 291 7.03 14.00 20.17
C PHE A 291 7.83 14.44 21.38
N GLY A 292 7.52 13.95 22.58
CA GLY A 292 8.24 14.27 23.81
C GLY A 292 8.01 15.69 24.32
N VAL A 293 6.83 16.23 24.13
CA VAL A 293 6.44 17.61 24.48
C VAL A 293 5.32 17.65 25.52
#